data_674fca9f36f4eb9e4dc0eb0321d483e5
#
_entry.id   674fca9f36f4eb9e4dc0eb0321d483e5
#
_cell.length_a   1.000
_cell.length_b   1.000
_cell.length_c   1.000
_cell.angle_alpha   90.00
_cell.angle_beta   90.00
_cell.angle_gamma   90.00
#
_symmetry.space_group_name_H-M   'P 1'
#
loop_
_entity.id
_entity.type
_entity.pdbx_description
1 polymer ?
#
loop_
_entity_poly.entity_id
_entity_poly.type
_entity_poly.pdbx_seq_one_letter_code
_entity_poly.pdbx_strand_id
1 'polypeptide(L)'
;MGGARDVGWVAAGLVLGAGACYCIYRLTRGPRRGGRRLRPSRSAEDLTEGSYDAILSAEQLEKLLYLLESTDDPIITEKALVTLGNNAAFSTNQAIIRELGGIPIVGSKINSLNQSIKEKALNALNNLSVNVENQTKIKVQVLKLLLNLSENPAMTEGLLSAQVDSSFLSLYDGQMANEILLRALTLFQNINNCLRVEGRLANQLPFAKGSLFFLLYGEECAQKMKALACHPDVDVKEKALAIKPKF
;
A
#
# COMPACT_ATOMS: atom_id res chain seq x y z
N MET A 1 23.43 7.53 8.70
CA MET A 1 22.14 7.53 9.44
C MET A 1 21.02 8.18 8.60
N GLY A 2 20.84 7.78 7.34
CA GLY A 2 19.88 8.38 6.39
C GLY A 2 18.75 7.45 5.93
N GLY A 3 18.86 6.13 6.15
CA GLY A 3 17.96 5.16 5.51
C GLY A 3 16.54 5.00 6.08
N ALA A 4 16.28 5.39 7.31
CA ALA A 4 14.95 5.23 7.93
C ALA A 4 13.95 6.36 7.55
N ARG A 5 14.45 7.51 7.10
CA ARG A 5 13.60 8.65 6.71
C ARG A 5 12.90 8.43 5.36
N ASP A 6 13.58 7.76 4.42
CA ASP A 6 13.07 7.63 3.05
C ASP A 6 11.92 6.61 2.91
N VAL A 7 11.88 5.58 3.76
CA VAL A 7 10.85 4.52 3.69
C VAL A 7 9.47 5.03 4.10
N GLY A 8 9.39 5.94 5.07
CA GLY A 8 8.13 6.55 5.53
C GLY A 8 7.45 7.39 4.43
N TRP A 9 8.24 8.11 3.64
CA TRP A 9 7.75 8.97 2.57
C TRP A 9 7.16 8.19 1.40
N VAL A 10 7.76 7.07 1.05
CA VAL A 10 7.29 6.22 -0.06
C VAL A 10 5.95 5.56 0.29
N ALA A 11 5.79 5.07 1.52
CA ALA A 11 4.55 4.42 1.94
C ALA A 11 3.36 5.40 2.03
N ALA A 12 3.57 6.60 2.57
CA ALA A 12 2.53 7.62 2.70
C ALA A 12 2.15 8.24 1.33
N GLY A 13 3.12 8.47 0.45
CA GLY A 13 2.89 9.01 -0.90
C GLY A 13 2.10 8.06 -1.80
N LEU A 14 2.24 6.74 -1.61
CA LEU A 14 1.53 5.73 -2.39
C LEU A 14 0.05 5.61 -2.04
N VAL A 15 -0.33 5.90 -0.82
CA VAL A 15 -1.75 5.85 -0.40
C VAL A 15 -2.53 7.04 -0.96
N LEU A 16 -1.88 8.16 -1.22
CA LEU A 16 -2.57 9.45 -1.30
C LEU A 16 -2.29 10.30 -2.56
N GLY A 17 -1.22 10.05 -3.30
CA GLY A 17 -0.82 10.95 -4.41
C GLY A 17 -0.54 10.31 -5.76
N ALA A 18 -0.49 8.99 -5.84
CA ALA A 18 0.01 8.29 -7.02
C ALA A 18 -0.91 8.36 -8.26
N GLY A 19 -2.19 8.63 -8.08
CA GLY A 19 -3.14 8.73 -9.20
C GLY A 19 -2.84 9.90 -10.17
N ALA A 20 -2.49 11.06 -9.64
CA ALA A 20 -2.33 12.29 -10.45
C ALA A 20 -1.01 12.32 -11.23
N CYS A 21 0.12 11.97 -10.61
CA CYS A 21 1.43 12.02 -11.28
C CYS A 21 1.57 10.96 -12.39
N TYR A 22 0.96 9.79 -12.23
CA TYR A 22 1.01 8.73 -13.23
C TYR A 22 0.13 9.02 -14.44
N CYS A 23 -1.04 9.63 -14.26
CA CYS A 23 -1.90 10.06 -15.38
C CYS A 23 -1.17 11.09 -16.28
N ILE A 24 -0.44 12.03 -15.69
CA ILE A 24 0.33 13.03 -16.45
C ILE A 24 1.48 12.35 -17.22
N TYR A 25 2.22 11.43 -16.61
CA TYR A 25 3.29 10.68 -17.27
C TYR A 25 2.80 9.82 -18.45
N ARG A 26 1.61 9.24 -18.34
CA ARG A 26 1.02 8.37 -19.37
C ARG A 26 0.45 9.18 -20.55
N LEU A 27 -0.06 10.38 -20.32
CA LEU A 27 -0.58 11.28 -21.37
C LEU A 27 0.53 11.85 -22.26
N THR A 28 1.79 11.87 -21.77
CA THR A 28 2.94 12.40 -22.52
C THR A 28 3.69 11.37 -23.35
N ARG A 29 3.44 10.05 -23.14
CA ARG A 29 4.04 8.97 -23.94
C ARG A 29 2.99 8.30 -24.81
N GLY A 30 2.94 8.68 -26.08
CA GLY A 30 2.10 8.05 -27.09
C GLY A 30 2.39 6.55 -27.31
N PRO A 31 1.42 5.79 -27.86
CA PRO A 31 1.53 4.32 -27.99
C PRO A 31 2.61 3.95 -29.00
N ARG A 32 3.63 3.19 -28.58
CA ARG A 32 4.57 2.54 -29.49
C ARG A 32 3.91 1.31 -30.09
N ARG A 33 3.55 1.38 -31.37
CA ARG A 33 3.14 0.24 -32.20
C ARG A 33 4.36 -0.64 -32.49
N GLY A 34 4.32 -1.89 -32.05
CA GLY A 34 5.28 -2.92 -32.42
C GLY A 34 4.64 -4.29 -32.17
N GLY A 35 3.92 -4.79 -33.19
CA GLY A 35 3.39 -6.15 -33.16
C GLY A 35 4.53 -7.18 -33.26
N ARG A 36 4.69 -8.03 -32.24
CA ARG A 36 5.51 -9.25 -32.30
C ARG A 36 4.64 -10.46 -32.03
N ARG A 37 4.77 -11.45 -32.93
CA ARG A 37 4.09 -12.76 -32.86
C ARG A 37 4.46 -13.47 -31.55
N LEU A 38 3.45 -13.95 -30.84
CA LEU A 38 3.56 -14.79 -29.65
C LEU A 38 4.33 -16.09 -30.01
N ARG A 39 5.42 -16.37 -29.31
CA ARG A 39 6.08 -17.68 -29.31
C ARG A 39 5.38 -18.61 -28.32
N PRO A 40 5.23 -19.91 -28.63
CA PRO A 40 4.60 -20.84 -27.73
C PRO A 40 5.48 -21.14 -26.51
N SER A 41 4.83 -21.25 -25.35
CA SER A 41 5.33 -21.84 -24.09
C SER A 41 6.72 -21.38 -23.62
N ARG A 42 6.79 -20.24 -22.95
CA ARG A 42 7.95 -19.90 -22.12
C ARG A 42 7.80 -20.50 -20.72
N SER A 43 8.90 -21.02 -20.15
CA SER A 43 8.97 -21.34 -18.72
C SER A 43 8.77 -20.08 -17.87
N ALA A 44 8.42 -20.22 -16.58
CA ALA A 44 8.27 -19.07 -15.70
C ALA A 44 9.55 -18.23 -15.59
N GLU A 45 10.73 -18.88 -15.67
CA GLU A 45 12.05 -18.24 -15.65
C GLU A 45 12.31 -17.43 -16.92
N ASP A 46 11.91 -17.96 -18.11
CA ASP A 46 12.00 -17.23 -19.37
C ASP A 46 11.17 -15.94 -19.40
N LEU A 47 10.12 -15.84 -18.59
CA LEU A 47 9.32 -14.63 -18.47
C LEU A 47 10.07 -13.48 -17.78
N THR A 48 11.12 -13.80 -17.02
CA THR A 48 11.96 -12.79 -16.34
C THR A 48 13.16 -12.36 -17.19
N GLU A 49 13.49 -13.07 -18.28
CA GLU A 49 14.63 -12.77 -19.17
C GLU A 49 14.23 -12.09 -20.49
N GLY A 50 12.92 -12.00 -20.76
CA GLY A 50 12.40 -11.43 -22.00
C GLY A 50 12.26 -9.90 -21.98
N SER A 51 11.79 -9.34 -23.11
CA SER A 51 11.42 -7.94 -23.20
C SER A 51 10.38 -7.59 -22.13
N TYR A 52 10.73 -6.71 -21.20
CA TYR A 52 9.86 -6.23 -20.12
C TYR A 52 8.57 -5.53 -20.61
N ASP A 53 8.49 -5.24 -21.92
CA ASP A 53 7.37 -4.54 -22.56
C ASP A 53 6.33 -5.49 -23.17
N ALA A 54 6.53 -6.82 -23.10
CA ALA A 54 5.57 -7.78 -23.64
C ALA A 54 4.33 -7.88 -22.75
N ILE A 55 3.14 -7.71 -23.35
CA ILE A 55 1.87 -7.97 -22.66
C ILE A 55 1.73 -9.48 -22.49
N LEU A 56 1.66 -9.93 -21.24
CA LEU A 56 1.53 -11.34 -20.91
C LEU A 56 0.06 -11.79 -20.97
N SER A 57 -0.13 -13.05 -21.36
CA SER A 57 -1.43 -13.73 -21.29
C SER A 57 -1.76 -14.09 -19.83
N ALA A 58 -3.04 -14.46 -19.56
CA ALA A 58 -3.47 -14.91 -18.24
C ALA A 58 -2.65 -16.10 -17.72
N GLU A 59 -2.38 -17.10 -18.59
CA GLU A 59 -1.56 -18.27 -18.25
C GLU A 59 -0.11 -17.88 -17.89
N GLN A 60 0.46 -16.92 -18.61
CA GLN A 60 1.82 -16.44 -18.32
C GLN A 60 1.86 -15.63 -17.01
N LEU A 61 0.83 -14.83 -16.73
CA LEU A 61 0.69 -14.11 -15.46
C LEU A 61 0.54 -15.07 -14.29
N GLU A 62 -0.23 -16.16 -14.44
CA GLU A 62 -0.37 -17.19 -13.43
C GLU A 62 0.99 -17.86 -13.11
N LYS A 63 1.75 -18.26 -14.14
CA LYS A 63 3.09 -18.81 -13.97
C LYS A 63 4.04 -17.82 -13.27
N LEU A 64 3.96 -16.54 -13.63
CA LEU A 64 4.78 -15.49 -13.04
C LEU A 64 4.42 -15.26 -11.56
N LEU A 65 3.14 -15.29 -11.21
CA LEU A 65 2.67 -15.18 -9.82
C LEU A 65 3.09 -16.39 -9.00
N TYR A 66 2.97 -17.60 -9.56
CA TYR A 66 3.46 -18.82 -8.93
C TYR A 66 4.97 -18.77 -8.66
N LEU A 67 5.76 -18.32 -9.64
CA LEU A 67 7.20 -18.13 -9.46
C LEU A 67 7.49 -17.12 -8.35
N LEU A 68 6.78 -15.99 -8.33
CA LEU A 68 6.94 -14.96 -7.32
C LEU A 68 6.61 -15.47 -5.90
N GLU A 69 5.65 -16.37 -5.77
CA GLU A 69 5.25 -16.96 -4.49
C GLU A 69 6.23 -18.03 -4.02
N SER A 70 6.74 -18.85 -4.93
CA SER A 70 7.54 -20.05 -4.64
C SER A 70 9.05 -19.80 -4.55
N THR A 71 9.57 -18.70 -5.10
CA THR A 71 11.01 -18.43 -5.11
C THR A 71 11.48 -17.68 -3.87
N ASP A 72 12.64 -18.09 -3.35
CA ASP A 72 13.39 -17.37 -2.32
C ASP A 72 14.58 -16.58 -2.88
N ASP A 73 14.86 -16.71 -4.20
CA ASP A 73 15.94 -15.97 -4.86
C ASP A 73 15.56 -14.49 -5.03
N PRO A 74 16.32 -13.56 -4.42
CA PRO A 74 16.00 -12.14 -4.49
C PRO A 74 16.12 -11.55 -5.91
N ILE A 75 17.00 -12.09 -6.75
CA ILE A 75 17.20 -11.63 -8.13
C ILE A 75 15.99 -12.03 -8.99
N ILE A 76 15.54 -13.27 -8.84
CA ILE A 76 14.35 -13.77 -9.54
C ILE A 76 13.11 -13.01 -9.06
N THR A 77 12.96 -12.82 -7.73
CA THR A 77 11.87 -12.04 -7.14
C THR A 77 11.82 -10.62 -7.72
N GLU A 78 12.95 -9.93 -7.80
CA GLU A 78 13.01 -8.57 -8.33
C GLU A 78 12.62 -8.52 -9.81
N LYS A 79 13.17 -9.42 -10.64
CA LYS A 79 12.83 -9.51 -12.06
C LYS A 79 11.34 -9.83 -12.27
N ALA A 80 10.80 -10.77 -11.51
CA ALA A 80 9.38 -11.12 -11.57
C ALA A 80 8.47 -9.94 -11.21
N LEU A 81 8.82 -9.17 -10.15
CA LEU A 81 8.09 -7.97 -9.77
C LEU A 81 8.16 -6.85 -10.81
N VAL A 82 9.32 -6.67 -11.48
CA VAL A 82 9.45 -5.70 -12.58
C VAL A 82 8.53 -6.10 -13.74
N THR A 83 8.58 -7.37 -14.16
CA THR A 83 7.74 -7.89 -15.24
C THR A 83 6.24 -7.75 -14.90
N LEU A 84 5.87 -8.11 -13.68
CA LEU A 84 4.49 -8.00 -13.20
C LEU A 84 4.05 -6.53 -13.11
N GLY A 85 4.91 -5.65 -12.62
CA GLY A 85 4.65 -4.21 -12.52
C GLY A 85 4.40 -3.57 -13.90
N ASN A 86 5.19 -3.94 -14.91
CA ASN A 86 4.99 -3.47 -16.28
C ASN A 86 3.66 -3.99 -16.86
N ASN A 87 3.30 -5.23 -16.57
CA ASN A 87 2.03 -5.81 -16.99
C ASN A 87 0.84 -5.20 -16.26
N ALA A 88 0.99 -4.83 -15.00
CA ALA A 88 -0.01 -4.13 -14.21
C ALA A 88 -0.34 -2.71 -14.73
N ALA A 89 0.45 -2.16 -15.65
CA ALA A 89 0.14 -0.91 -16.34
C ALA A 89 -1.00 -1.06 -17.36
N PHE A 90 -1.36 -2.28 -17.76
CA PHE A 90 -2.44 -2.55 -18.70
C PHE A 90 -3.73 -2.89 -17.96
N SER A 91 -4.83 -2.20 -18.29
CA SER A 91 -6.12 -2.34 -17.60
C SER A 91 -6.65 -3.78 -17.61
N THR A 92 -6.50 -4.50 -18.71
CA THR A 92 -6.89 -5.92 -18.83
C THR A 92 -6.12 -6.78 -17.84
N ASN A 93 -4.81 -6.57 -17.71
CA ASN A 93 -3.97 -7.36 -16.83
C ASN A 93 -4.19 -7.01 -15.36
N GLN A 94 -4.61 -5.78 -15.04
CA GLN A 94 -5.00 -5.41 -13.67
C GLN A 94 -6.13 -6.27 -13.14
N ALA A 95 -7.14 -6.56 -13.97
CA ALA A 95 -8.24 -7.44 -13.60
C ALA A 95 -7.77 -8.90 -13.48
N ILE A 96 -7.02 -9.41 -14.47
CA ILE A 96 -6.50 -10.78 -14.47
C ILE A 96 -5.62 -11.03 -13.24
N ILE A 97 -4.69 -10.13 -12.92
CA ILE A 97 -3.82 -10.24 -11.73
C ILE A 97 -4.65 -10.28 -10.45
N ARG A 98 -5.74 -9.50 -10.35
CA ARG A 98 -6.67 -9.55 -9.21
C ARG A 98 -7.35 -10.91 -9.10
N GLU A 99 -7.86 -11.43 -10.22
CA GLU A 99 -8.59 -12.71 -10.30
C GLU A 99 -7.70 -13.90 -9.96
N LEU A 100 -6.44 -13.85 -10.38
CA LEU A 100 -5.41 -14.82 -10.03
C LEU A 100 -4.87 -14.68 -8.58
N GLY A 101 -5.43 -13.78 -7.77
CA GLY A 101 -4.96 -13.58 -6.41
C GLY A 101 -3.60 -12.86 -6.29
N GLY A 102 -3.14 -12.20 -7.34
CA GLY A 102 -1.80 -11.60 -7.38
C GLY A 102 -1.59 -10.42 -6.43
N ILE A 103 -2.65 -9.69 -6.04
CA ILE A 103 -2.51 -8.53 -5.14
C ILE A 103 -1.92 -8.92 -3.78
N PRO A 104 -2.42 -9.94 -3.05
CA PRO A 104 -1.78 -10.37 -1.80
C PRO A 104 -0.38 -10.97 -2.00
N ILE A 105 -0.10 -11.66 -3.10
CA ILE A 105 1.24 -12.18 -3.42
C ILE A 105 2.25 -11.03 -3.54
N VAL A 106 1.94 -10.01 -4.35
CA VAL A 106 2.76 -8.79 -4.47
C VAL A 106 2.83 -8.06 -3.13
N GLY A 107 1.71 -7.96 -2.42
CA GLY A 107 1.60 -7.32 -1.11
C GLY A 107 2.52 -7.94 -0.06
N SER A 108 2.74 -9.26 -0.08
CA SER A 108 3.67 -9.93 0.84
C SER A 108 5.12 -9.46 0.68
N LYS A 109 5.52 -9.08 -0.54
CA LYS A 109 6.89 -8.65 -0.87
C LYS A 109 7.22 -7.23 -0.38
N ILE A 110 6.23 -6.40 -0.01
CA ILE A 110 6.50 -5.08 0.59
C ILE A 110 7.15 -5.16 1.98
N ASN A 111 7.07 -6.30 2.65
CA ASN A 111 7.72 -6.55 3.94
C ASN A 111 9.12 -7.20 3.80
N SER A 112 9.63 -7.38 2.59
CA SER A 112 10.98 -7.91 2.34
C SER A 112 12.06 -7.10 3.05
N LEU A 113 13.15 -7.73 3.48
CA LEU A 113 14.33 -7.02 3.98
C LEU A 113 15.11 -6.34 2.85
N ASN A 114 14.95 -6.80 1.60
CA ASN A 114 15.59 -6.22 0.43
C ASN A 114 14.82 -4.98 -0.04
N GLN A 115 15.50 -3.82 -0.03
CA GLN A 115 14.91 -2.53 -0.39
C GLN A 115 14.44 -2.48 -1.85
N SER A 116 15.18 -3.10 -2.79
CA SER A 116 14.80 -3.13 -4.19
C SER A 116 13.51 -3.92 -4.40
N ILE A 117 13.36 -5.07 -3.74
CA ILE A 117 12.13 -5.88 -3.78
C ILE A 117 10.94 -5.08 -3.26
N LYS A 118 11.08 -4.37 -2.12
CA LYS A 118 10.02 -3.48 -1.60
C LYS A 118 9.59 -2.45 -2.62
N GLU A 119 10.55 -1.77 -3.23
CA GLU A 119 10.29 -0.73 -4.22
C GLU A 119 9.54 -1.29 -5.43
N LYS A 120 9.97 -2.43 -5.99
CA LYS A 120 9.31 -3.06 -7.13
C LYS A 120 7.90 -3.55 -6.79
N ALA A 121 7.71 -4.11 -5.59
CA ALA A 121 6.40 -4.52 -5.11
C ALA A 121 5.44 -3.31 -4.95
N LEU A 122 5.91 -2.22 -4.37
CA LEU A 122 5.14 -0.99 -4.23
C LEU A 122 4.79 -0.39 -5.61
N ASN A 123 5.72 -0.40 -6.57
CA ASN A 123 5.46 0.07 -7.93
C ASN A 123 4.40 -0.79 -8.64
N ALA A 124 4.45 -2.11 -8.48
CA ALA A 124 3.43 -3.01 -9.03
C ALA A 124 2.05 -2.76 -8.40
N LEU A 125 1.96 -2.61 -7.07
CA LEU A 125 0.71 -2.27 -6.38
C LEU A 125 0.16 -0.91 -6.80
N ASN A 126 1.05 0.07 -7.03
CA ASN A 126 0.65 1.39 -7.54
C ASN A 126 -0.02 1.27 -8.91
N ASN A 127 0.57 0.52 -9.84
CA ASN A 127 -0.03 0.29 -11.15
C ASN A 127 -1.37 -0.46 -11.05
N LEU A 128 -1.46 -1.46 -10.18
CA LEU A 128 -2.69 -2.20 -9.93
C LEU A 128 -3.80 -1.32 -9.31
N SER A 129 -3.44 -0.29 -8.54
CA SER A 129 -4.39 0.58 -7.84
C SER A 129 -5.21 1.50 -8.77
N VAL A 130 -4.80 1.65 -10.02
CA VAL A 130 -5.54 2.42 -11.04
C VAL A 130 -6.90 1.78 -11.33
N ASN A 131 -7.02 0.46 -11.22
CA ASN A 131 -8.29 -0.23 -11.30
C ASN A 131 -9.07 -0.10 -9.98
N VAL A 132 -10.25 0.50 -10.05
CA VAL A 132 -11.10 0.79 -8.86
C VAL A 132 -11.43 -0.49 -8.06
N GLU A 133 -11.67 -1.61 -8.76
CA GLU A 133 -12.00 -2.89 -8.11
C GLU A 133 -10.82 -3.49 -7.33
N ASN A 134 -9.59 -3.06 -7.64
CA ASN A 134 -8.39 -3.48 -6.93
C ASN A 134 -8.16 -2.69 -5.64
N GLN A 135 -8.71 -1.48 -5.55
CA GLN A 135 -8.36 -0.50 -4.49
C GLN A 135 -8.64 -1.04 -3.08
N THR A 136 -9.75 -1.76 -2.87
CA THR A 136 -10.06 -2.33 -1.56
C THR A 136 -9.01 -3.35 -1.11
N LYS A 137 -8.62 -4.27 -2.00
CA LYS A 137 -7.58 -5.28 -1.70
C LYS A 137 -6.22 -4.62 -1.48
N ILE A 138 -5.89 -3.58 -2.24
CA ILE A 138 -4.63 -2.84 -2.10
C ILE A 138 -4.60 -2.04 -0.79
N LYS A 139 -5.69 -1.38 -0.40
CA LYS A 139 -5.79 -0.70 0.90
C LYS A 139 -5.44 -1.65 2.05
N VAL A 140 -5.91 -2.90 2.00
CA VAL A 140 -5.57 -3.92 3.00
C VAL A 140 -4.06 -4.19 3.05
N GLN A 141 -3.38 -4.33 1.90
CA GLN A 141 -1.94 -4.60 1.87
C GLN A 141 -1.12 -3.41 2.40
N VAL A 142 -1.51 -2.19 2.01
CA VAL A 142 -0.87 -0.96 2.50
C VAL A 142 -1.07 -0.80 4.01
N LEU A 143 -2.28 -1.06 4.52
CA LEU A 143 -2.53 -1.00 5.96
C LEU A 143 -1.73 -2.05 6.73
N LYS A 144 -1.52 -3.27 6.20
CA LYS A 144 -0.62 -4.25 6.81
C LYS A 144 0.80 -3.72 6.96
N LEU A 145 1.33 -3.06 5.91
CA LEU A 145 2.65 -2.42 6.00
C LEU A 145 2.68 -1.31 7.06
N LEU A 146 1.68 -0.43 7.07
CA LEU A 146 1.59 0.66 8.04
C LEU A 146 1.47 0.13 9.48
N LEU A 147 0.74 -0.96 9.69
CA LEU A 147 0.68 -1.64 10.98
C LEU A 147 2.06 -2.10 11.46
N ASN A 148 2.81 -2.83 10.60
CA ASN A 148 4.16 -3.27 10.94
C ASN A 148 5.08 -2.10 11.28
N LEU A 149 4.98 -0.98 10.53
CA LEU A 149 5.76 0.22 10.80
C LEU A 149 5.34 0.89 12.12
N SER A 150 4.05 0.87 12.45
CA SER A 150 3.51 1.53 13.65
C SER A 150 3.82 0.80 14.96
N GLU A 151 4.22 -0.48 14.89
CA GLU A 151 4.69 -1.24 16.06
C GLU A 151 6.10 -0.85 16.50
N ASN A 152 6.87 -0.19 15.64
CA ASN A 152 8.21 0.28 15.93
C ASN A 152 8.18 1.74 16.41
N PRO A 153 8.49 2.03 17.70
CA PRO A 153 8.49 3.40 18.21
C PRO A 153 9.37 4.35 17.41
N ALA A 154 10.53 3.89 16.90
CA ALA A 154 11.42 4.72 16.10
C ALA A 154 10.80 5.23 14.78
N MET A 155 9.72 4.60 14.31
CA MET A 155 8.99 5.02 13.11
C MET A 155 7.85 6.00 13.39
N THR A 156 7.47 6.18 14.64
CA THR A 156 6.27 6.96 15.05
C THR A 156 6.37 8.41 14.57
N GLU A 157 7.51 9.07 14.78
CA GLU A 157 7.72 10.47 14.34
C GLU A 157 7.66 10.58 12.81
N GLY A 158 8.29 9.65 12.09
CA GLY A 158 8.25 9.60 10.62
C GLY A 158 6.85 9.41 10.08
N LEU A 159 6.07 8.50 10.68
CA LEU A 159 4.66 8.29 10.31
C LEU A 159 3.81 9.53 10.57
N LEU A 160 3.92 10.13 11.74
CA LEU A 160 3.15 11.32 12.11
C LEU A 160 3.49 12.56 11.31
N SER A 161 4.75 12.68 10.86
CA SER A 161 5.22 13.79 10.01
C SER A 161 4.81 13.65 8.55
N ALA A 162 4.41 12.43 8.12
CA ALA A 162 4.07 12.17 6.72
C ALA A 162 2.91 13.07 6.27
N GLN A 163 3.10 13.74 5.13
CA GLN A 163 2.04 14.52 4.49
C GLN A 163 1.02 13.56 3.89
N VAL A 164 -0.24 13.75 4.25
CA VAL A 164 -1.33 12.89 3.82
C VAL A 164 -2.54 13.74 3.40
N ASP A 165 -3.25 13.25 2.40
CA ASP A 165 -4.49 13.88 1.96
C ASP A 165 -5.63 13.59 2.96
N SER A 166 -6.59 14.52 3.08
CA SER A 166 -7.75 14.39 3.97
C SER A 166 -8.59 13.13 3.68
N SER A 167 -8.54 12.59 2.45
CA SER A 167 -9.19 11.33 2.10
C SER A 167 -8.70 10.13 2.93
N PHE A 168 -7.54 10.25 3.60
CA PHE A 168 -7.09 9.25 4.57
C PHE A 168 -8.14 9.00 5.67
N LEU A 169 -8.87 10.02 6.08
CA LEU A 169 -9.92 9.88 7.08
C LEU A 169 -11.12 9.04 6.60
N SER A 170 -11.24 8.80 5.29
CA SER A 170 -12.23 7.85 4.77
C SER A 170 -12.03 6.41 5.25
N LEU A 171 -10.81 6.06 5.70
CA LEU A 171 -10.53 4.77 6.33
C LEU A 171 -11.31 4.56 7.64
N TYR A 172 -11.75 5.64 8.29
CA TYR A 172 -12.54 5.64 9.52
C TYR A 172 -14.03 5.90 9.26
N ASP A 173 -14.50 5.69 8.04
CA ASP A 173 -15.92 5.77 7.72
C ASP A 173 -16.63 4.47 8.15
N GLY A 174 -17.76 4.58 8.86
CA GLY A 174 -18.53 3.42 9.33
C GLY A 174 -19.13 2.54 8.21
N GLN A 175 -19.09 3.00 6.95
CA GLN A 175 -19.50 2.20 5.80
C GLN A 175 -18.33 1.43 5.17
N MET A 176 -17.11 1.63 5.67
CA MET A 176 -15.93 0.91 5.21
C MET A 176 -16.00 -0.56 5.64
N ALA A 177 -15.41 -1.46 4.85
CA ALA A 177 -15.31 -2.88 5.24
C ALA A 177 -14.63 -3.03 6.62
N ASN A 178 -15.20 -3.85 7.51
CA ASN A 178 -14.71 -4.03 8.89
C ASN A 178 -13.21 -4.37 8.95
N GLU A 179 -12.71 -5.16 7.99
CA GLU A 179 -11.30 -5.50 7.89
C GLU A 179 -10.41 -4.24 7.74
N ILE A 180 -10.85 -3.26 6.98
CA ILE A 180 -10.14 -1.98 6.79
C ILE A 180 -10.26 -1.11 8.04
N LEU A 181 -11.47 -0.99 8.60
CA LEU A 181 -11.72 -0.24 9.84
C LEU A 181 -10.86 -0.74 10.99
N LEU A 182 -10.87 -2.04 11.24
CA LEU A 182 -10.10 -2.65 12.32
C LEU A 182 -8.61 -2.40 12.17
N ARG A 183 -8.06 -2.49 10.95
CA ARG A 183 -6.66 -2.17 10.69
C ARG A 183 -6.34 -0.69 10.88
N ALA A 184 -7.21 0.19 10.39
CA ALA A 184 -7.02 1.64 10.55
C ALA A 184 -7.08 2.04 12.04
N LEU A 185 -8.01 1.50 12.81
CA LEU A 185 -8.11 1.71 14.25
C LEU A 185 -6.90 1.14 14.99
N THR A 186 -6.41 -0.04 14.59
CA THR A 186 -5.20 -0.63 15.18
C THR A 186 -3.96 0.23 14.88
N LEU A 187 -3.84 0.77 13.66
CA LEU A 187 -2.77 1.71 13.30
C LEU A 187 -2.78 2.93 14.24
N PHE A 188 -3.94 3.54 14.45
CA PHE A 188 -4.06 4.68 15.36
C PHE A 188 -3.72 4.29 16.80
N GLN A 189 -4.19 3.13 17.27
CA GLN A 189 -3.89 2.63 18.61
C GLN A 189 -2.39 2.37 18.81
N ASN A 190 -1.70 1.77 17.84
CA ASN A 190 -0.27 1.54 17.91
C ASN A 190 0.51 2.86 18.03
N ILE A 191 0.16 3.85 17.20
CA ILE A 191 0.76 5.20 17.26
C ILE A 191 0.55 5.80 18.65
N ASN A 192 -0.67 5.75 19.19
CA ASN A 192 -0.95 6.25 20.54
C ASN A 192 -0.15 5.54 21.63
N ASN A 193 0.01 4.22 21.52
CA ASN A 193 0.78 3.44 22.47
C ASN A 193 2.28 3.82 22.42
N CYS A 194 2.85 3.97 21.23
CA CYS A 194 4.24 4.40 21.06
C CYS A 194 4.46 5.80 21.68
N LEU A 195 3.57 6.76 21.44
CA LEU A 195 3.68 8.09 22.03
C LEU A 195 3.60 8.06 23.58
N ARG A 196 2.80 7.16 24.14
CA ARG A 196 2.71 6.98 25.61
C ARG A 196 3.98 6.40 26.20
N VAL A 197 4.54 5.38 25.56
CA VAL A 197 5.77 4.72 26.02
C VAL A 197 6.96 5.68 26.01
N GLU A 198 7.05 6.53 25.00
CA GLU A 198 8.11 7.53 24.89
C GLU A 198 7.92 8.72 25.82
N GLY A 199 6.82 8.79 26.61
CA GLY A 199 6.50 9.93 27.45
C GLY A 199 6.26 11.23 26.67
N ARG A 200 6.17 11.14 25.34
CA ARG A 200 5.93 12.26 24.45
C ARG A 200 4.45 12.55 24.42
N LEU A 201 4.07 13.69 24.97
CA LEU A 201 2.75 14.24 24.71
C LEU A 201 2.72 14.73 23.27
N ALA A 202 1.67 14.37 22.53
CA ALA A 202 1.46 14.77 21.14
C ALA A 202 1.63 16.27 20.88
N ASN A 203 1.43 17.09 21.90
CA ASN A 203 1.53 18.56 21.84
C ASN A 203 2.96 19.10 21.84
N GLN A 204 4.00 18.26 21.97
CA GLN A 204 5.39 18.69 22.07
C GLN A 204 6.18 18.58 20.76
N LEU A 205 5.59 18.00 19.71
CA LEU A 205 6.26 17.82 18.43
C LEU A 205 5.72 18.85 17.40
N PRO A 206 6.60 19.59 16.71
CA PRO A 206 6.20 20.58 15.72
C PRO A 206 5.83 19.92 14.39
N PHE A 207 4.63 19.31 14.33
CA PHE A 207 4.15 18.74 13.10
C PHE A 207 3.59 19.81 12.14
N ALA A 208 3.84 19.66 10.84
CA ALA A 208 3.33 20.56 9.83
C ALA A 208 1.84 20.32 9.58
N LYS A 209 1.10 21.38 9.19
CA LYS A 209 -0.29 21.25 8.71
C LYS A 209 -0.35 20.27 7.54
N GLY A 210 -1.39 19.41 7.50
CA GLY A 210 -1.55 18.36 6.49
C GLY A 210 -0.78 17.09 6.77
N SER A 211 -0.06 17.00 7.91
CA SER A 211 0.58 15.76 8.34
C SER A 211 -0.45 14.77 8.89
N LEU A 212 -0.07 13.48 8.94
CA LEU A 212 -0.89 12.42 9.54
C LEU A 212 -1.26 12.77 10.99
N PHE A 213 -0.37 13.44 11.72
CA PHE A 213 -0.66 13.94 13.07
C PHE A 213 -1.91 14.82 13.11
N PHE A 214 -1.95 15.86 12.25
CA PHE A 214 -3.10 16.78 12.23
C PHE A 214 -4.41 16.10 11.82
N LEU A 215 -4.35 15.06 10.98
CA LEU A 215 -5.53 14.30 10.61
C LEU A 215 -6.01 13.42 11.76
N LEU A 216 -5.12 12.63 12.38
CA LEU A 216 -5.51 11.69 13.44
C LEU A 216 -5.94 12.39 14.73
N TYR A 217 -5.34 13.53 15.05
CA TYR A 217 -5.64 14.29 16.28
C TYR A 217 -6.51 15.51 16.02
N GLY A 218 -7.06 15.67 14.82
CA GLY A 218 -7.98 16.74 14.45
C GLY A 218 -9.43 16.45 14.78
N GLU A 219 -10.25 17.50 14.77
CA GLU A 219 -11.69 17.44 15.11
C GLU A 219 -12.47 16.46 14.20
N GLU A 220 -12.16 16.41 12.90
CA GLU A 220 -12.84 15.49 11.96
C GLU A 220 -12.62 14.02 12.35
N CYS A 221 -11.38 13.63 12.71
CA CYS A 221 -11.11 12.29 13.18
C CYS A 221 -11.82 11.99 14.50
N ALA A 222 -11.87 12.96 15.41
CA ALA A 222 -12.59 12.80 16.67
C ALA A 222 -14.09 12.54 16.47
N GLN A 223 -14.72 13.24 15.53
CA GLN A 223 -16.12 13.00 15.17
C GLN A 223 -16.32 11.60 14.57
N LYS A 224 -15.42 11.15 13.72
CA LYS A 224 -15.44 9.78 13.19
C LYS A 224 -15.29 8.73 14.30
N MET A 225 -14.37 8.94 15.27
CA MET A 225 -14.23 8.04 16.42
C MET A 225 -15.51 7.98 17.27
N LYS A 226 -16.18 9.12 17.50
CA LYS A 226 -17.48 9.15 18.20
C LYS A 226 -18.55 8.35 17.43
N ALA A 227 -18.59 8.46 16.11
CA ALA A 227 -19.53 7.70 15.28
C ALA A 227 -19.22 6.19 15.33
N LEU A 228 -17.96 5.79 15.26
CA LEU A 228 -17.53 4.40 15.35
C LEU A 228 -17.72 3.79 16.74
N ALA A 229 -17.79 4.59 17.80
CA ALA A 229 -18.14 4.14 19.14
C ALA A 229 -19.61 3.60 19.24
N CYS A 230 -20.43 3.90 18.23
CA CYS A 230 -21.80 3.38 18.09
C CYS A 230 -21.90 2.34 16.95
N HIS A 231 -20.79 1.83 16.43
CA HIS A 231 -20.76 0.87 15.32
C HIS A 231 -21.42 -0.46 15.73
N PRO A 232 -22.18 -1.13 14.82
CA PRO A 232 -22.84 -2.40 15.12
C PRO A 232 -21.87 -3.56 15.38
N ASP A 233 -20.67 -3.53 14.77
CA ASP A 233 -19.62 -4.50 15.03
C ASP A 233 -18.92 -4.17 16.35
N VAL A 234 -18.87 -5.17 17.26
CA VAL A 234 -18.36 -5.02 18.63
C VAL A 234 -16.86 -4.71 18.63
N ASP A 235 -16.07 -5.36 17.77
CA ASP A 235 -14.63 -5.16 17.72
C ASP A 235 -14.27 -3.74 17.25
N VAL A 236 -15.01 -3.22 16.26
CA VAL A 236 -14.87 -1.84 15.78
C VAL A 236 -15.20 -0.86 16.89
N LYS A 237 -16.33 -1.07 17.57
CA LYS A 237 -16.79 -0.24 18.67
C LYS A 237 -15.77 -0.20 19.83
N GLU A 238 -15.28 -1.35 20.28
CA GLU A 238 -14.33 -1.45 21.38
C GLU A 238 -13.01 -0.77 21.03
N LYS A 239 -12.49 -0.99 19.82
CA LYS A 239 -11.27 -0.32 19.35
C LYS A 239 -11.44 1.19 19.26
N ALA A 240 -12.57 1.68 18.75
CA ALA A 240 -12.84 3.12 18.68
C ALA A 240 -12.91 3.75 20.07
N LEU A 241 -13.54 3.09 21.04
CA LEU A 241 -13.61 3.54 22.43
C LEU A 241 -12.24 3.53 23.13
N ALA A 242 -11.35 2.60 22.77
CA ALA A 242 -9.99 2.53 23.33
C ALA A 242 -9.08 3.66 22.82
N ILE A 243 -9.38 4.22 21.65
CA ILE A 243 -8.70 5.38 21.09
C ILE A 243 -9.30 6.61 21.76
N LYS A 244 -8.66 7.08 22.84
CA LYS A 244 -9.02 8.36 23.49
C LYS A 244 -8.20 9.45 22.82
N PRO A 245 -8.76 10.22 21.87
CA PRO A 245 -8.10 11.43 21.41
C PRO A 245 -7.95 12.33 22.63
N LYS A 246 -6.71 12.63 23.00
CA LYS A 246 -6.46 13.67 24.00
C LYS A 246 -6.55 15.00 23.27
N PHE A 247 -7.65 15.69 23.46
CA PHE A 247 -7.79 17.12 23.19
C PHE A 247 -7.51 17.89 24.48
#